data_7cdde665399af287337e19e8cbb160b2
#
_entry.id   7cdde665399af287337e19e8cbb160b2
#
_cell.length_a   1.000
_cell.length_b   1.000
_cell.length_c   1.000
_cell.angle_alpha   90.00
_cell.angle_beta   90.00
_cell.angle_gamma   90.00
#
_symmetry.space_group_name_H-M   'P 1'
#
loop_
_entity.id
_entity.type
_entity.pdbx_description
1 polymer ?
#
loop_
_entity_poly.entity_id
_entity_poly.type
_entity_poly.pdbx_seq_one_letter_code
_entity_poly.pdbx_strand_id
1 'polypeptide(L)'
;MAGVAAVTLTACGGSSAASDEKSVTVYSADGLKGENGDGWYDKVFKDFEKKTGIEVKYVEGGSGEMVQRAVREKSNTQADVLVTLPPFIQQADAKGLLTAYEPKGVDQVDGADRAADGKWTSVVNNYFGFIHNKKELKSPPATWEDLLDPAYKEKVQYSTPGVAGDGTAVLIKAMHDFGGQEPAMAYLKKLQTNNVGPSASTGKLAPKVDKGELLAANGDVQMNFAQSKDMPNLGIWFPAKGDGKPTSFALPYAAGLVAKGPHSENGKKLLDFMLSEQAQRDVSAVGGGFAARKDIEATDANAVELARLMEGVEIFEPDWADIGANLDTYIDAWKSATGS
;
A
#
# COMPACT_ATOMS: atom_id res chain seq x y z
N MET A 1 62.47 -44.91 2.73
CA MET A 1 61.95 -43.82 3.59
C MET A 1 61.03 -42.96 2.75
N ALA A 2 59.74 -43.17 2.90
CA ALA A 2 58.72 -42.38 2.16
C ALA A 2 58.16 -41.35 3.12
N GLY A 3 58.33 -40.06 2.76
CA GLY A 3 57.77 -38.95 3.51
C GLY A 3 56.36 -38.61 3.05
N VAL A 4 55.40 -38.70 3.97
CA VAL A 4 54.03 -38.28 3.76
C VAL A 4 53.92 -36.78 4.11
N ALA A 5 53.61 -35.95 3.12
CA ALA A 5 53.30 -34.55 3.32
C ALA A 5 51.79 -34.43 3.62
N ALA A 6 51.43 -33.99 4.82
CA ALA A 6 50.06 -33.65 5.19
C ALA A 6 49.70 -32.25 4.68
N VAL A 7 48.74 -32.15 3.79
CA VAL A 7 48.15 -30.89 3.32
C VAL A 7 47.02 -30.55 4.28
N THR A 8 47.19 -29.50 5.07
CA THR A 8 46.12 -28.88 5.90
C THR A 8 45.26 -27.98 5.01
N LEU A 9 44.05 -28.43 4.72
CA LEU A 9 42.99 -27.57 4.14
C LEU A 9 42.49 -26.61 5.20
N THR A 10 42.88 -25.34 5.09
CA THR A 10 42.29 -24.26 5.86
C THR A 10 40.95 -23.89 5.22
N ALA A 11 39.85 -24.27 5.83
CA ALA A 11 38.52 -23.87 5.44
C ALA A 11 38.33 -22.38 5.75
N CYS A 12 38.33 -21.51 4.73
CA CYS A 12 37.82 -20.16 4.80
C CYS A 12 36.28 -20.22 4.72
N GLY A 13 35.65 -20.38 5.86
CA GLY A 13 34.22 -20.24 6.02
C GLY A 13 33.96 -19.28 7.15
N GLY A 14 33.64 -18.02 6.84
CA GLY A 14 33.28 -17.11 7.92
C GLY A 14 33.27 -15.62 7.56
N SER A 15 32.51 -15.21 6.54
CA SER A 15 32.24 -13.76 6.34
C SER A 15 30.84 -13.42 5.87
N SER A 16 29.99 -14.39 5.55
CA SER A 16 28.59 -14.12 5.16
C SER A 16 27.61 -14.08 6.34
N ALA A 17 27.83 -14.85 7.42
CA ALA A 17 26.92 -14.90 8.56
C ALA A 17 26.91 -13.62 9.42
N ALA A 18 28.05 -12.96 9.60
CA ALA A 18 28.14 -11.76 10.45
C ALA A 18 27.54 -10.50 9.80
N SER A 19 27.44 -10.45 8.46
CA SER A 19 26.80 -9.35 7.75
C SER A 19 25.27 -9.51 7.72
N ASP A 20 24.76 -10.73 7.79
CA ASP A 20 23.33 -11.03 7.73
C ASP A 20 22.63 -10.72 9.07
N GLU A 21 23.30 -10.88 10.21
CA GLU A 21 22.78 -10.51 11.53
C GLU A 21 22.47 -8.99 11.67
N LYS A 22 23.01 -8.16 10.79
CA LYS A 22 22.82 -6.69 10.78
C LYS A 22 21.93 -6.22 9.64
N SER A 23 20.97 -7.02 9.25
CA SER A 23 19.99 -6.63 8.24
C SER A 23 18.56 -6.91 8.70
N VAL A 24 17.59 -6.26 8.03
CA VAL A 24 16.17 -6.51 8.15
C VAL A 24 15.54 -6.44 6.76
N THR A 25 14.72 -7.42 6.41
CA THR A 25 14.07 -7.49 5.09
C THR A 25 12.61 -7.08 5.20
N VAL A 26 12.22 -6.07 4.44
CA VAL A 26 10.86 -5.54 4.35
C VAL A 26 10.24 -5.95 3.02
N TYR A 27 9.11 -6.63 3.06
CA TYR A 27 8.22 -6.80 1.91
C TYR A 27 7.10 -5.77 2.02
N SER A 28 6.94 -4.91 1.03
CA SER A 28 5.98 -3.81 1.10
C SER A 28 5.17 -3.62 -0.17
N ALA A 29 3.92 -3.20 0.03
CA ALA A 29 3.17 -2.54 -1.02
C ALA A 29 3.92 -1.29 -1.51
N ASP A 30 3.74 -0.96 -2.79
CA ASP A 30 4.28 0.26 -3.42
C ASP A 30 3.66 1.55 -2.81
N GLY A 31 4.36 2.68 -2.97
CA GLY A 31 3.86 4.02 -2.64
C GLY A 31 4.57 4.74 -1.50
N LEU A 32 5.28 4.05 -0.58
CA LEU A 32 5.98 4.70 0.53
C LEU A 32 7.43 5.08 0.20
N LYS A 33 7.98 4.56 -0.89
CA LYS A 33 9.31 4.92 -1.40
C LYS A 33 9.16 5.92 -2.55
N GLY A 34 9.91 7.01 -2.50
CA GLY A 34 9.90 8.02 -3.56
C GLY A 34 10.67 7.57 -4.80
N GLU A 35 10.19 7.92 -6.00
CA GLU A 35 10.88 7.62 -7.26
C GLU A 35 12.27 8.28 -7.32
N ASN A 36 12.43 9.43 -6.67
CA ASN A 36 13.66 10.21 -6.61
C ASN A 36 14.46 9.99 -5.30
N GLY A 37 14.08 9.00 -4.47
CA GLY A 37 14.73 8.76 -3.18
C GLY A 37 14.32 9.78 -2.10
N ASP A 38 13.12 10.33 -2.20
CA ASP A 38 12.57 11.40 -1.35
C ASP A 38 11.27 10.99 -0.64
N GLY A 39 10.88 9.70 -0.69
CA GLY A 39 9.73 9.18 0.00
C GLY A 39 9.93 8.95 1.50
N TRP A 40 8.85 8.61 2.18
CA TRP A 40 8.88 8.32 3.62
C TRP A 40 9.85 7.20 3.97
N TYR A 41 9.85 6.09 3.21
CA TYR A 41 10.79 5.00 3.42
C TYR A 41 12.24 5.41 3.21
N ASP A 42 12.54 6.25 2.20
CA ASP A 42 13.90 6.70 1.97
C ASP A 42 14.47 7.41 3.19
N LYS A 43 13.64 8.24 3.84
CA LYS A 43 14.05 8.93 5.07
C LYS A 43 14.08 7.99 6.27
N VAL A 44 13.01 7.23 6.51
CA VAL A 44 12.88 6.35 7.68
C VAL A 44 13.95 5.26 7.69
N PHE A 45 14.19 4.61 6.56
CA PHE A 45 15.22 3.56 6.47
C PHE A 45 16.62 4.13 6.69
N LYS A 46 16.95 5.25 6.04
CA LYS A 46 18.23 5.94 6.24
C LYS A 46 18.47 6.35 7.71
N ASP A 47 17.44 6.90 8.37
CA ASP A 47 17.55 7.32 9.77
C ASP A 47 17.63 6.10 10.71
N PHE A 48 16.90 5.03 10.42
CA PHE A 48 17.00 3.76 11.14
C PHE A 48 18.38 3.13 11.01
N GLU A 49 18.92 3.02 9.80
CA GLU A 49 20.25 2.47 9.52
C GLU A 49 21.34 3.29 10.22
N LYS A 50 21.25 4.62 10.15
CA LYS A 50 22.17 5.51 10.84
C LYS A 50 22.14 5.33 12.36
N LYS A 51 20.95 5.12 12.95
CA LYS A 51 20.77 4.99 14.40
C LYS A 51 21.17 3.63 14.93
N THR A 52 20.94 2.56 14.15
CA THR A 52 21.07 1.18 14.63
C THR A 52 22.25 0.41 14.03
N GLY A 53 22.77 0.83 12.89
CA GLY A 53 23.74 0.08 12.08
C GLY A 53 23.15 -1.17 11.43
N ILE A 54 21.80 -1.28 11.35
CA ILE A 54 21.08 -2.38 10.71
C ILE A 54 20.66 -1.93 9.32
N GLU A 55 21.08 -2.65 8.28
CA GLU A 55 20.73 -2.40 6.88
C GLU A 55 19.28 -2.82 6.61
N VAL A 56 18.52 -2.00 5.87
CA VAL A 56 17.16 -2.32 5.43
C VAL A 56 17.18 -2.85 3.99
N LYS A 57 16.88 -4.12 3.82
CA LYS A 57 16.65 -4.74 2.52
C LYS A 57 15.17 -4.59 2.16
N TYR A 58 14.88 -3.98 1.02
CA TYR A 58 13.54 -3.63 0.61
C TYR A 58 13.11 -4.33 -0.66
N VAL A 59 11.93 -4.93 -0.63
CA VAL A 59 11.28 -5.57 -1.77
C VAL A 59 9.87 -5.00 -1.93
N GLU A 60 9.60 -4.42 -3.08
CA GLU A 60 8.36 -3.76 -3.43
C GLU A 60 7.54 -4.55 -4.44
N GLY A 61 6.22 -4.43 -4.34
CA GLY A 61 5.26 -4.98 -5.29
C GLY A 61 3.83 -4.62 -4.92
N GLY A 62 2.86 -5.17 -5.63
CA GLY A 62 1.45 -5.00 -5.26
C GLY A 62 1.12 -5.67 -3.92
N SER A 63 0.15 -5.12 -3.18
CA SER A 63 -0.26 -5.63 -1.85
C SER A 63 -0.52 -7.13 -1.84
N GLY A 64 -1.34 -7.61 -2.77
CA GLY A 64 -1.65 -9.04 -2.91
C GLY A 64 -0.43 -9.86 -3.36
N GLU A 65 0.41 -9.30 -4.23
CA GLU A 65 1.63 -9.94 -4.70
C GLU A 65 2.59 -10.21 -3.54
N MET A 66 2.80 -9.25 -2.65
CA MET A 66 3.68 -9.39 -1.48
C MET A 66 3.16 -10.45 -0.51
N VAL A 67 1.85 -10.50 -0.26
CA VAL A 67 1.25 -11.55 0.55
C VAL A 67 1.40 -12.93 -0.10
N GLN A 68 1.14 -13.06 -1.40
CA GLN A 68 1.32 -14.32 -2.11
C GLN A 68 2.79 -14.77 -2.13
N ARG A 69 3.73 -13.84 -2.23
CA ARG A 69 5.16 -14.13 -2.11
C ARG A 69 5.49 -14.68 -0.71
N ALA A 70 5.04 -14.02 0.35
CA ALA A 70 5.23 -14.50 1.72
C ALA A 70 4.59 -15.89 1.97
N VAL A 71 3.44 -16.18 1.34
CA VAL A 71 2.82 -17.52 1.36
C VAL A 71 3.72 -18.57 0.72
N ARG A 72 4.26 -18.30 -0.47
CA ARG A 72 5.15 -19.24 -1.16
C ARG A 72 6.44 -19.52 -0.38
N GLU A 73 6.91 -18.52 0.36
CA GLU A 73 8.15 -18.56 1.14
C GLU A 73 7.94 -19.01 2.61
N LYS A 74 6.71 -19.37 3.00
CA LYS A 74 6.34 -19.69 4.41
C LYS A 74 7.19 -20.79 5.05
N SER A 75 7.70 -21.75 4.25
CA SER A 75 8.60 -22.83 4.73
C SER A 75 10.06 -22.38 4.82
N ASN A 76 10.44 -21.31 4.15
CA ASN A 76 11.77 -20.72 4.14
C ASN A 76 11.64 -19.20 4.05
N THR A 77 11.15 -18.60 5.13
CA THR A 77 10.78 -17.19 5.23
C THR A 77 11.98 -16.28 4.95
N GLN A 78 11.79 -15.29 4.10
CA GLN A 78 12.83 -14.34 3.70
C GLN A 78 12.58 -12.93 4.28
N ALA A 79 11.33 -12.58 4.54
CA ALA A 79 10.95 -11.27 5.07
C ALA A 79 10.93 -11.29 6.61
N ASP A 80 11.26 -10.16 7.20
CA ASP A 80 11.14 -9.91 8.65
C ASP A 80 9.91 -9.04 8.97
N VAL A 81 9.60 -8.10 8.07
CA VAL A 81 8.45 -7.20 8.18
C VAL A 81 7.65 -7.25 6.88
N LEU A 82 6.34 -7.35 7.00
CA LEU A 82 5.39 -7.23 5.89
C LEU A 82 4.59 -5.94 6.08
N VAL A 83 4.55 -5.10 5.04
CA VAL A 83 3.72 -3.90 4.99
C VAL A 83 2.79 -4.01 3.79
N THR A 84 1.50 -3.93 4.02
CA THR A 84 0.50 -4.05 2.95
C THR A 84 -0.79 -3.34 3.33
N LEU A 85 -1.68 -3.17 2.35
CA LEU A 85 -2.98 -2.53 2.56
C LEU A 85 -4.06 -3.54 2.96
N PRO A 86 -5.14 -3.11 3.67
CA PRO A 86 -6.34 -3.93 3.78
C PRO A 86 -6.94 -4.26 2.39
N PRO A 87 -7.54 -5.43 2.18
CA PRO A 87 -7.73 -6.54 3.13
C PRO A 87 -6.53 -7.50 3.19
N PHE A 88 -5.43 -7.22 2.53
CA PHE A 88 -4.30 -8.14 2.42
C PHE A 88 -3.53 -8.32 3.72
N ILE A 89 -3.51 -7.31 4.62
CA ILE A 89 -2.91 -7.48 5.93
C ILE A 89 -3.71 -8.48 6.79
N GLN A 90 -5.05 -8.42 6.73
CA GLN A 90 -5.92 -9.37 7.39
C GLN A 90 -5.78 -10.77 6.76
N GLN A 91 -5.62 -10.86 5.44
CA GLN A 91 -5.35 -12.11 4.75
C GLN A 91 -4.00 -12.72 5.17
N ALA A 92 -2.97 -11.89 5.34
CA ALA A 92 -1.66 -12.34 5.83
C ALA A 92 -1.75 -12.90 7.25
N ASP A 93 -2.52 -12.25 8.13
CA ASP A 93 -2.79 -12.74 9.47
C ASP A 93 -3.57 -14.06 9.45
N ALA A 94 -4.68 -14.14 8.73
CA ALA A 94 -5.49 -15.36 8.60
C ALA A 94 -4.70 -16.55 8.05
N LYS A 95 -3.71 -16.31 7.18
CA LYS A 95 -2.80 -17.34 6.66
C LYS A 95 -1.66 -17.67 7.64
N GLY A 96 -1.60 -17.05 8.81
CA GLY A 96 -0.56 -17.27 9.82
C GLY A 96 0.84 -16.86 9.33
N LEU A 97 0.93 -15.77 8.58
CA LEU A 97 2.19 -15.18 8.13
C LEU A 97 2.77 -14.20 9.15
N LEU A 98 1.94 -13.74 10.09
CA LEU A 98 2.32 -12.72 11.06
C LEU A 98 2.41 -13.32 12.47
N THR A 99 3.22 -12.72 13.31
CA THR A 99 3.33 -13.03 14.75
C THR A 99 3.10 -11.77 15.56
N ALA A 100 2.50 -11.94 16.75
CA ALA A 100 2.18 -10.80 17.61
C ALA A 100 3.44 -10.06 18.05
N TYR A 101 3.40 -8.75 17.85
CA TYR A 101 4.35 -7.79 18.39
C TYR A 101 3.69 -6.42 18.49
N GLU A 102 3.71 -5.83 19.65
CA GLU A 102 3.19 -4.48 19.89
C GLU A 102 4.34 -3.47 19.87
N PRO A 103 4.52 -2.72 18.77
CA PRO A 103 5.57 -1.70 18.68
C PRO A 103 5.36 -0.58 19.69
N LYS A 104 6.44 0.07 20.11
CA LYS A 104 6.36 1.26 20.95
C LYS A 104 5.56 2.37 20.27
N GLY A 105 4.59 2.92 20.97
CA GLY A 105 3.69 3.94 20.46
C GLY A 105 2.42 3.39 19.79
N VAL A 106 2.22 2.07 19.74
CA VAL A 106 1.02 1.43 19.17
C VAL A 106 -0.26 1.79 19.94
N ASP A 107 -0.16 2.14 21.22
CA ASP A 107 -1.26 2.65 22.04
C ASP A 107 -1.83 3.98 21.53
N GLN A 108 -1.06 4.70 20.70
CA GLN A 108 -1.47 5.94 20.05
C GLN A 108 -2.12 5.71 18.67
N VAL A 109 -2.13 4.48 18.16
CA VAL A 109 -2.85 4.10 16.92
C VAL A 109 -4.28 3.71 17.30
N ASP A 110 -5.25 4.16 16.50
CA ASP A 110 -6.66 3.83 16.75
C ASP A 110 -6.90 2.33 16.68
N GLY A 111 -7.86 1.85 17.49
CA GLY A 111 -8.17 0.43 17.56
C GLY A 111 -8.65 -0.18 16.24
N ALA A 112 -9.29 0.61 15.38
CA ALA A 112 -9.72 0.18 14.05
C ALA A 112 -8.52 -0.02 13.08
N ASP A 113 -7.41 0.67 13.32
CA ASP A 113 -6.22 0.66 12.47
C ASP A 113 -5.14 -0.33 12.94
N ARG A 114 -5.51 -1.27 13.82
CA ARG A 114 -4.59 -2.32 14.33
C ARG A 114 -5.33 -3.60 14.71
N ALA A 115 -4.62 -4.72 14.65
CA ALA A 115 -5.16 -6.00 15.12
C ALA A 115 -5.25 -6.04 16.65
N ALA A 116 -6.38 -6.53 17.18
CA ALA A 116 -6.58 -6.66 18.62
C ALA A 116 -5.61 -7.66 19.29
N ASP A 117 -5.06 -8.60 18.52
CA ASP A 117 -4.07 -9.58 18.97
C ASP A 117 -2.61 -9.14 18.73
N GLY A 118 -2.39 -7.89 18.33
CA GLY A 118 -1.07 -7.28 18.16
C GLY A 118 -0.28 -7.78 16.96
N LYS A 119 -0.89 -8.44 15.96
CA LYS A 119 -0.16 -8.98 14.82
C LYS A 119 0.17 -7.95 13.75
N TRP A 120 -0.60 -6.88 13.65
CA TRP A 120 -0.33 -5.78 12.74
C TRP A 120 -0.86 -4.45 13.27
N THR A 121 -0.32 -3.37 12.77
CA THR A 121 -0.75 -2.00 13.06
C THR A 121 -0.51 -1.10 11.86
N SER A 122 -1.34 -0.07 11.69
CA SER A 122 -1.05 1.00 10.73
C SER A 122 0.28 1.69 11.06
N VAL A 123 1.03 2.03 10.02
CA VAL A 123 2.26 2.85 10.11
C VAL A 123 2.15 4.14 9.31
N VAL A 124 1.28 4.18 8.31
CA VAL A 124 0.88 5.38 7.57
C VAL A 124 -0.60 5.28 7.27
N ASN A 125 -1.39 6.25 7.72
CA ASN A 125 -2.79 6.33 7.36
C ASN A 125 -2.94 6.96 5.98
N ASN A 126 -3.90 6.45 5.22
CA ASN A 126 -4.15 6.77 3.83
C ASN A 126 -5.63 6.57 3.51
N TYR A 127 -6.07 7.11 2.38
CA TYR A 127 -7.44 6.97 1.89
C TYR A 127 -7.44 6.58 0.42
N PHE A 128 -8.41 5.76 0.03
CA PHE A 128 -8.61 5.41 -1.36
C PHE A 128 -9.06 6.62 -2.18
N GLY A 129 -8.56 6.76 -3.41
CA GLY A 129 -8.92 7.86 -4.30
C GLY A 129 -8.76 7.49 -5.77
N PHE A 130 -9.04 8.47 -6.60
CA PHE A 130 -8.80 8.42 -8.04
C PHE A 130 -7.93 9.60 -8.45
N ILE A 131 -7.28 9.46 -9.59
CA ILE A 131 -6.48 10.51 -10.21
C ILE A 131 -7.02 10.88 -11.59
N HIS A 132 -6.79 12.12 -12.00
CA HIS A 132 -7.17 12.62 -13.31
C HIS A 132 -6.11 13.56 -13.90
N ASN A 133 -6.12 13.73 -15.21
CA ASN A 133 -5.24 14.69 -15.85
C ASN A 133 -5.88 16.09 -15.84
N LYS A 134 -5.31 17.04 -15.07
CA LYS A 134 -5.79 18.42 -14.93
C LYS A 134 -5.63 19.26 -16.21
N LYS A 135 -4.70 18.89 -17.08
CA LYS A 135 -4.44 19.63 -18.31
C LYS A 135 -5.48 19.30 -19.40
N GLU A 136 -5.80 18.00 -19.54
CA GLU A 136 -6.74 17.53 -20.56
C GLU A 136 -8.20 17.67 -20.12
N LEU A 137 -8.46 17.60 -18.81
CA LEU A 137 -9.79 17.75 -18.21
C LEU A 137 -9.90 19.08 -17.47
N LYS A 138 -10.84 19.96 -17.89
CA LYS A 138 -11.08 21.25 -17.22
C LYS A 138 -11.57 21.10 -15.77
N SER A 139 -12.26 20.00 -15.48
CA SER A 139 -12.70 19.58 -14.17
C SER A 139 -12.57 18.04 -14.07
N PRO A 140 -12.36 17.49 -12.86
CA PRO A 140 -12.36 16.05 -12.69
C PRO A 140 -13.74 15.46 -13.01
N PRO A 141 -13.84 14.16 -13.33
CA PRO A 141 -15.09 13.44 -13.24
C PRO A 141 -15.70 13.65 -11.85
N ALA A 142 -17.00 13.83 -11.75
CA ALA A 142 -17.67 14.00 -10.47
C ALA A 142 -18.21 12.67 -9.94
N THR A 143 -18.63 11.79 -10.85
CA THR A 143 -19.32 10.55 -10.54
C THR A 143 -18.66 9.34 -11.18
N TRP A 144 -19.07 8.16 -10.72
CA TRP A 144 -18.72 6.90 -11.38
C TRP A 144 -19.27 6.85 -12.83
N GLU A 145 -20.45 7.41 -13.04
CA GLU A 145 -21.14 7.41 -14.32
C GLU A 145 -20.38 8.22 -15.37
N ASP A 146 -19.69 9.27 -14.97
CA ASP A 146 -18.88 10.09 -15.88
C ASP A 146 -17.75 9.28 -16.53
N LEU A 147 -17.21 8.29 -15.83
CA LEU A 147 -16.17 7.40 -16.40
C LEU A 147 -16.69 6.48 -17.51
N LEU A 148 -18.01 6.39 -17.69
CA LEU A 148 -18.64 5.63 -18.79
C LEU A 148 -18.81 6.46 -20.06
N ASP A 149 -18.54 7.77 -20.03
CA ASP A 149 -18.62 8.62 -21.20
C ASP A 149 -17.65 8.12 -22.31
N PRO A 150 -18.08 8.06 -23.57
CA PRO A 150 -17.22 7.67 -24.69
C PRO A 150 -15.90 8.45 -24.82
N ALA A 151 -15.83 9.69 -24.29
CA ALA A 151 -14.60 10.48 -24.23
C ALA A 151 -13.49 9.80 -23.44
N TYR A 152 -13.84 8.91 -22.51
CA TYR A 152 -12.87 8.12 -21.73
C TYR A 152 -12.48 6.78 -22.37
N LYS A 153 -12.95 6.48 -23.58
CA LYS A 153 -12.62 5.22 -24.24
C LYS A 153 -11.11 5.05 -24.38
N GLU A 154 -10.59 3.92 -23.83
CA GLU A 154 -9.16 3.63 -23.76
C GLU A 154 -8.33 4.74 -23.07
N LYS A 155 -8.97 5.47 -22.15
CA LYS A 155 -8.37 6.56 -21.37
C LYS A 155 -8.57 6.40 -19.86
N VAL A 156 -9.19 5.31 -19.41
CA VAL A 156 -9.31 4.93 -18.02
C VAL A 156 -8.48 3.68 -17.77
N GLN A 157 -7.79 3.60 -16.66
CA GLN A 157 -7.16 2.37 -16.18
C GLN A 157 -7.29 2.26 -14.67
N TYR A 158 -7.60 1.07 -14.20
CA TYR A 158 -7.47 0.75 -12.78
C TYR A 158 -6.57 -0.47 -12.58
N SER A 159 -5.85 -0.50 -11.46
CA SER A 159 -4.97 -1.60 -11.12
C SER A 159 -5.77 -2.86 -10.81
N THR A 160 -5.15 -4.01 -11.01
CA THR A 160 -5.82 -5.31 -11.01
C THR A 160 -6.24 -5.73 -9.60
N PRO A 161 -7.54 -5.93 -9.33
CA PRO A 161 -8.02 -6.49 -8.07
C PRO A 161 -7.35 -7.83 -7.74
N GLY A 162 -7.05 -8.04 -6.47
CA GLY A 162 -6.36 -9.24 -5.99
C GLY A 162 -4.83 -9.21 -6.14
N VAL A 163 -4.29 -8.31 -6.98
CA VAL A 163 -2.85 -8.11 -7.20
C VAL A 163 -2.40 -6.80 -6.53
N ALA A 164 -2.99 -5.68 -6.92
CA ALA A 164 -2.76 -4.38 -6.30
C ALA A 164 -3.80 -4.09 -5.22
N GLY A 165 -3.37 -3.42 -4.15
CA GLY A 165 -4.25 -3.02 -3.03
C GLY A 165 -5.35 -2.09 -3.50
N ASP A 166 -4.98 -1.01 -4.16
CA ASP A 166 -5.95 -0.02 -4.66
C ASP A 166 -6.85 -0.58 -5.78
N GLY A 167 -6.37 -1.56 -6.54
CA GLY A 167 -7.22 -2.29 -7.48
C GLY A 167 -8.35 -3.04 -6.76
N THR A 168 -8.03 -3.67 -5.63
CA THR A 168 -9.03 -4.30 -4.77
C THR A 168 -9.94 -3.26 -4.12
N ALA A 169 -9.39 -2.10 -3.75
CA ALA A 169 -10.16 -0.98 -3.22
C ALA A 169 -11.19 -0.43 -4.21
N VAL A 170 -10.94 -0.51 -5.54
CA VAL A 170 -11.96 -0.21 -6.56
C VAL A 170 -13.20 -1.10 -6.39
N LEU A 171 -13.03 -2.42 -6.14
CA LEU A 171 -14.16 -3.33 -5.91
C LEU A 171 -14.92 -2.95 -4.65
N ILE A 172 -14.20 -2.71 -3.56
CA ILE A 172 -14.77 -2.38 -2.24
C ILE A 172 -15.60 -1.11 -2.35
N LYS A 173 -15.02 -0.06 -2.94
CA LYS A 173 -15.73 1.21 -3.14
C LYS A 173 -16.94 1.05 -4.07
N ALA A 174 -16.78 0.33 -5.18
CA ALA A 174 -17.91 0.10 -6.09
C ALA A 174 -19.04 -0.67 -5.39
N MET A 175 -18.71 -1.71 -4.61
CA MET A 175 -19.74 -2.45 -3.85
C MET A 175 -20.46 -1.58 -2.84
N HIS A 176 -19.75 -0.69 -2.14
CA HIS A 176 -20.35 0.28 -1.24
C HIS A 176 -21.27 1.23 -2.00
N ASP A 177 -20.75 1.92 -3.01
CA ASP A 177 -21.45 3.01 -3.69
C ASP A 177 -22.65 2.51 -4.52
N PHE A 178 -22.58 1.32 -5.09
CA PHE A 178 -23.67 0.71 -5.86
C PHE A 178 -24.61 -0.17 -5.03
N GLY A 179 -24.35 -0.34 -3.72
CA GLY A 179 -25.22 -1.06 -2.80
C GLY A 179 -25.13 -2.58 -2.90
N GLY A 180 -23.96 -3.11 -3.23
CA GLY A 180 -23.66 -4.53 -3.19
C GLY A 180 -22.88 -5.06 -4.39
N GLN A 181 -22.54 -6.35 -4.33
CA GLN A 181 -21.70 -7.01 -5.33
C GLN A 181 -22.29 -6.98 -6.74
N GLU A 182 -23.55 -7.41 -6.91
CA GLU A 182 -24.17 -7.56 -8.23
C GLU A 182 -24.22 -6.23 -9.02
N PRO A 183 -24.75 -5.11 -8.47
CA PRO A 183 -24.78 -3.84 -9.18
C PRO A 183 -23.38 -3.26 -9.40
N ALA A 184 -22.40 -3.49 -8.49
CA ALA A 184 -21.03 -3.09 -8.70
C ALA A 184 -20.38 -3.83 -9.88
N MET A 185 -20.55 -5.15 -9.97
CA MET A 185 -20.04 -5.94 -11.11
C MET A 185 -20.68 -5.54 -12.42
N ALA A 186 -21.99 -5.22 -12.41
CA ALA A 186 -22.68 -4.71 -13.60
C ALA A 186 -22.11 -3.36 -14.06
N TYR A 187 -21.74 -2.48 -13.13
CA TYR A 187 -21.06 -1.23 -13.47
C TYR A 187 -19.64 -1.48 -14.01
N LEU A 188 -18.82 -2.27 -13.32
CA LEU A 188 -17.43 -2.56 -13.70
C LEU A 188 -17.35 -3.24 -15.06
N LYS A 189 -18.32 -4.09 -15.40
CA LYS A 189 -18.48 -4.64 -16.75
C LYS A 189 -18.64 -3.54 -17.82
N LYS A 190 -19.43 -2.50 -17.53
CA LYS A 190 -19.58 -1.36 -18.47
C LYS A 190 -18.30 -0.55 -18.55
N LEU A 191 -17.64 -0.29 -17.40
CA LEU A 191 -16.41 0.47 -17.35
C LEU A 191 -15.28 -0.20 -18.16
N GLN A 192 -15.35 -1.51 -18.33
CA GLN A 192 -14.34 -2.26 -19.10
C GLN A 192 -14.25 -1.82 -20.56
N THR A 193 -15.29 -1.22 -21.14
CA THR A 193 -15.25 -0.64 -22.50
C THR A 193 -14.31 0.56 -22.60
N ASN A 194 -14.07 1.26 -21.51
CA ASN A 194 -13.21 2.43 -21.42
C ASN A 194 -11.84 2.12 -20.76
N ASN A 195 -11.72 0.94 -20.14
CA ASN A 195 -10.52 0.50 -19.44
C ASN A 195 -9.45 0.01 -20.44
N VAL A 196 -8.22 0.50 -20.29
CA VAL A 196 -7.06 0.10 -21.13
C VAL A 196 -6.66 -1.36 -20.88
N GLY A 197 -6.95 -1.88 -19.68
CA GLY A 197 -6.59 -3.25 -19.32
C GLY A 197 -5.87 -3.33 -17.97
N PRO A 198 -5.30 -4.50 -17.63
CA PRO A 198 -4.75 -4.75 -16.30
C PRO A 198 -3.50 -3.92 -15.99
N SER A 199 -3.30 -3.63 -14.70
CA SER A 199 -2.04 -3.09 -14.16
C SER A 199 -1.72 -3.78 -12.83
N ALA A 200 -0.52 -4.34 -12.69
CA ALA A 200 -0.10 -4.99 -11.47
C ALA A 200 0.30 -4.00 -10.36
N SER A 201 0.54 -2.73 -10.69
CA SER A 201 0.96 -1.68 -9.76
C SER A 201 0.12 -0.43 -9.98
N THR A 202 -0.37 0.15 -8.90
CA THR A 202 -1.10 1.44 -8.92
C THR A 202 -0.13 2.59 -9.16
N GLY A 203 1.06 2.57 -8.59
CA GLY A 203 2.07 3.61 -8.75
C GLY A 203 2.45 3.90 -10.22
N LYS A 204 2.32 2.91 -11.10
CA LYS A 204 2.59 3.06 -12.54
C LYS A 204 1.49 3.79 -13.33
N LEU A 205 0.36 4.10 -12.71
CA LEU A 205 -0.75 4.79 -13.38
C LEU A 205 -0.56 6.30 -13.39
N ALA A 206 -0.04 6.89 -12.34
CA ALA A 206 0.15 8.34 -12.22
C ALA A 206 1.00 8.95 -13.36
N PRO A 207 2.16 8.38 -13.75
CA PRO A 207 2.93 8.90 -14.89
C PRO A 207 2.16 8.89 -16.22
N LYS A 208 1.28 7.90 -16.44
CA LYS A 208 0.43 7.83 -17.63
C LYS A 208 -0.66 8.92 -17.62
N VAL A 209 -1.23 9.15 -16.43
CA VAL A 209 -2.21 10.22 -16.24
C VAL A 209 -1.55 11.58 -16.44
N ASP A 210 -0.40 11.84 -15.83
CA ASP A 210 0.31 13.11 -16.00
C ASP A 210 0.65 13.42 -17.45
N LYS A 211 1.06 12.41 -18.24
CA LYS A 211 1.38 12.55 -19.66
C LYS A 211 0.14 12.66 -20.58
N GLY A 212 -1.08 12.44 -20.07
CA GLY A 212 -2.32 12.42 -20.85
C GLY A 212 -2.52 11.13 -21.67
N GLU A 213 -1.73 10.10 -21.41
CA GLU A 213 -1.98 8.76 -21.94
C GLU A 213 -3.30 8.22 -21.41
N LEU A 214 -3.55 8.47 -20.10
CA LEU A 214 -4.82 8.24 -19.43
C LEU A 214 -5.45 9.59 -19.02
N LEU A 215 -6.77 9.66 -19.01
CA LEU A 215 -7.52 10.78 -18.46
C LEU A 215 -7.86 10.58 -16.99
N ALA A 216 -8.10 9.34 -16.60
CA ALA A 216 -8.39 8.97 -15.21
C ALA A 216 -7.86 7.57 -14.86
N ALA A 217 -7.51 7.38 -13.59
CA ALA A 217 -7.12 6.08 -13.05
C ALA A 217 -7.49 6.00 -11.56
N ASN A 218 -7.47 4.79 -10.99
CA ASN A 218 -7.52 4.66 -9.54
C ASN A 218 -6.16 4.99 -8.93
N GLY A 219 -6.17 5.31 -7.66
CA GLY A 219 -5.01 5.63 -6.87
C GLY A 219 -5.34 5.64 -5.37
N ASP A 220 -4.47 6.26 -4.62
CA ASP A 220 -4.69 6.61 -3.22
C ASP A 220 -4.19 8.03 -2.93
N VAL A 221 -4.63 8.58 -1.81
CA VAL A 221 -4.33 9.97 -1.46
C VAL A 221 -2.84 10.13 -1.20
N GLN A 222 -2.24 9.25 -0.39
CA GLN A 222 -0.84 9.38 0.05
C GLN A 222 0.12 9.34 -1.14
N MET A 223 0.11 8.26 -1.91
CA MET A 223 1.04 8.05 -3.02
C MET A 223 0.88 9.13 -4.10
N ASN A 224 -0.37 9.41 -4.49
CA ASN A 224 -0.61 10.36 -5.56
C ASN A 224 -0.40 11.81 -5.13
N PHE A 225 -0.60 12.15 -3.85
CA PHE A 225 -0.22 13.45 -3.32
C PHE A 225 1.31 13.64 -3.37
N ALA A 226 2.08 12.62 -2.95
CA ALA A 226 3.53 12.65 -3.06
C ALA A 226 3.99 12.80 -4.52
N GLN A 227 3.44 12.01 -5.44
CA GLN A 227 3.76 12.05 -6.86
C GLN A 227 3.36 13.38 -7.54
N SER A 228 2.31 14.04 -7.07
CA SER A 228 1.83 15.30 -7.66
C SER A 228 2.85 16.44 -7.56
N LYS A 229 3.85 16.33 -6.71
CA LYS A 229 4.96 17.31 -6.60
C LYS A 229 5.81 17.36 -7.88
N ASP A 230 6.03 16.21 -8.51
CA ASP A 230 6.81 16.08 -9.75
C ASP A 230 5.93 15.92 -10.99
N MET A 231 4.62 15.70 -10.81
CA MET A 231 3.63 15.47 -11.86
C MET A 231 2.56 16.58 -11.83
N PRO A 232 2.84 17.74 -12.47
CA PRO A 232 2.01 18.94 -12.33
C PRO A 232 0.59 18.80 -12.92
N ASN A 233 0.38 17.83 -13.83
CA ASN A 233 -0.93 17.58 -14.40
C ASN A 233 -1.76 16.56 -13.61
N LEU A 234 -1.20 15.98 -12.53
CA LEU A 234 -1.91 15.02 -11.69
C LEU A 234 -2.86 15.72 -10.73
N GLY A 235 -4.14 15.34 -10.75
CA GLY A 235 -5.14 15.75 -9.77
C GLY A 235 -5.71 14.54 -9.07
N ILE A 236 -6.10 14.70 -7.80
CA ILE A 236 -6.77 13.66 -6.99
C ILE A 236 -8.24 14.02 -6.89
N TRP A 237 -9.11 13.03 -6.94
CA TRP A 237 -10.55 13.20 -6.82
C TRP A 237 -11.22 11.94 -6.25
N PHE A 238 -12.47 12.08 -5.84
CA PHE A 238 -13.25 11.00 -5.23
C PHE A 238 -14.60 10.90 -5.95
N PRO A 239 -14.91 9.77 -6.60
CA PRO A 239 -16.19 9.64 -7.29
C PRO A 239 -17.35 9.56 -6.30
N ALA A 240 -18.43 10.27 -6.64
CA ALA A 240 -19.74 10.08 -6.07
C ALA A 240 -20.55 9.08 -6.91
N LYS A 241 -21.65 8.57 -6.37
CA LYS A 241 -22.67 7.87 -7.15
C LYS A 241 -23.85 8.81 -7.40
N GLY A 242 -24.14 9.10 -8.67
CA GLY A 242 -25.21 10.04 -9.07
C GLY A 242 -24.99 11.43 -8.48
N ASP A 243 -26.02 11.96 -7.84
CA ASP A 243 -26.02 13.28 -7.16
C ASP A 243 -25.58 13.21 -5.68
N GLY A 244 -25.02 12.08 -5.25
CA GLY A 244 -24.51 11.86 -3.92
C GLY A 244 -23.22 12.66 -3.62
N LYS A 245 -22.75 12.55 -2.39
CA LYS A 245 -21.46 13.11 -1.99
C LYS A 245 -20.31 12.21 -2.47
N PRO A 246 -19.11 12.78 -2.69
CA PRO A 246 -17.92 11.96 -2.90
C PRO A 246 -17.63 11.13 -1.64
N THR A 247 -17.32 9.86 -1.83
CA THR A 247 -17.04 8.92 -0.75
C THR A 247 -15.61 8.39 -0.84
N SER A 248 -15.05 7.99 0.30
CA SER A 248 -13.80 7.26 0.40
C SER A 248 -13.80 6.36 1.63
N PHE A 249 -12.72 5.65 1.88
CA PHE A 249 -12.50 4.86 3.08
C PHE A 249 -11.00 4.80 3.42
N ALA A 250 -10.70 4.51 4.69
CA ALA A 250 -9.32 4.37 5.13
C ALA A 250 -8.67 3.13 4.49
N LEU A 251 -7.49 3.35 3.92
CA LEU A 251 -6.67 2.32 3.26
C LEU A 251 -5.22 2.42 3.78
N PRO A 252 -5.00 2.17 5.09
CA PRO A 252 -3.71 2.40 5.71
C PRO A 252 -2.64 1.41 5.22
N TYR A 253 -1.39 1.86 5.19
CA TYR A 253 -0.26 0.95 5.15
C TYR A 253 -0.10 0.31 6.53
N ALA A 254 -0.45 -0.95 6.63
CA ALA A 254 -0.38 -1.73 7.86
C ALA A 254 0.84 -2.65 7.86
N ALA A 255 1.59 -2.62 8.95
CA ALA A 255 2.83 -3.38 9.14
C ALA A 255 2.66 -4.48 10.17
N GLY A 256 3.24 -5.66 9.90
CA GLY A 256 3.28 -6.78 10.82
C GLY A 256 4.64 -7.46 10.84
N LEU A 257 5.00 -8.05 12.00
CA LEU A 257 6.19 -8.86 12.14
C LEU A 257 5.95 -10.22 11.49
N VAL A 258 6.81 -10.62 10.57
CA VAL A 258 6.65 -11.90 9.86
C VAL A 258 7.00 -13.06 10.77
N ALA A 259 6.12 -14.06 10.83
CA ALA A 259 6.34 -15.27 11.59
C ALA A 259 7.55 -16.04 11.05
N LYS A 260 8.49 -16.36 11.94
CA LYS A 260 9.76 -17.02 11.60
C LYS A 260 10.67 -16.21 10.67
N GLY A 261 10.53 -14.88 10.62
CA GLY A 261 11.46 -14.01 9.92
C GLY A 261 12.90 -14.23 10.41
N PRO A 262 13.89 -14.26 9.49
CA PRO A 262 15.27 -14.61 9.83
C PRO A 262 15.90 -13.62 10.83
N HIS A 263 15.47 -12.35 10.83
CA HIS A 263 16.00 -11.30 11.70
C HIS A 263 14.88 -10.63 12.52
N SER A 264 14.05 -11.45 13.18
CA SER A 264 12.85 -11.00 13.92
C SER A 264 13.14 -9.86 14.94
N GLU A 265 14.28 -9.89 15.64
CA GLU A 265 14.64 -8.80 16.58
C GLU A 265 14.95 -7.48 15.86
N ASN A 266 15.50 -7.54 14.65
CA ASN A 266 15.70 -6.34 13.83
C ASN A 266 14.36 -5.84 13.25
N GLY A 267 13.46 -6.76 12.89
CA GLY A 267 12.09 -6.43 12.49
C GLY A 267 11.33 -5.68 13.58
N LYS A 268 11.42 -6.11 14.84
CA LYS A 268 10.83 -5.42 16.00
C LYS A 268 11.37 -4.00 16.14
N LYS A 269 12.70 -3.83 16.05
CA LYS A 269 13.33 -2.50 16.12
C LYS A 269 12.86 -1.59 14.99
N LEU A 270 12.67 -2.12 13.78
CA LEU A 270 12.18 -1.33 12.65
C LEU A 270 10.72 -0.91 12.85
N LEU A 271 9.85 -1.81 13.32
CA LEU A 271 8.46 -1.49 13.65
C LEU A 271 8.37 -0.42 14.76
N ASP A 272 9.18 -0.53 15.83
CA ASP A 272 9.32 0.51 16.86
C ASP A 272 9.74 1.85 16.25
N PHE A 273 10.65 1.82 15.28
CA PHE A 273 11.16 3.03 14.64
C PHE A 273 10.12 3.69 13.73
N MET A 274 9.39 2.89 12.96
CA MET A 274 8.30 3.37 12.09
C MET A 274 7.19 4.08 12.89
N LEU A 275 6.91 3.63 14.10
CA LEU A 275 5.95 4.28 15.01
C LEU A 275 6.57 5.29 15.97
N SER A 276 7.87 5.60 15.86
CA SER A 276 8.47 6.67 16.66
C SER A 276 7.87 8.02 16.29
N GLU A 277 7.86 8.99 17.24
CA GLU A 277 7.38 10.35 16.97
C GLU A 277 8.09 10.98 15.77
N GLN A 278 9.40 10.77 15.65
CA GLN A 278 10.19 11.29 14.54
C GLN A 278 9.67 10.78 13.20
N ALA A 279 9.55 9.45 13.03
CA ALA A 279 9.09 8.85 11.79
C ALA A 279 7.66 9.26 11.45
N GLN A 280 6.80 9.38 12.47
CA GLN A 280 5.40 9.74 12.29
C GLN A 280 5.20 11.23 11.95
N ARG A 281 6.05 12.15 12.45
CA ARG A 281 6.06 13.56 12.00
C ARG A 281 6.47 13.70 10.54
N ASP A 282 7.31 12.80 10.04
CA ASP A 282 7.75 12.80 8.65
C ASP A 282 6.70 12.22 7.67
N VAL A 283 5.60 11.63 8.18
CA VAL A 283 4.57 11.02 7.31
C VAL A 283 3.92 12.05 6.38
N SER A 284 3.47 13.19 6.89
CA SER A 284 2.88 14.23 6.04
C SER A 284 3.97 15.03 5.31
N ALA A 285 4.99 15.49 6.03
CA ALA A 285 5.99 16.38 5.48
C ALA A 285 6.82 15.77 4.34
N VAL A 286 7.09 14.46 4.40
CA VAL A 286 7.91 13.72 3.43
C VAL A 286 7.04 12.73 2.63
N GLY A 287 6.25 11.91 3.33
CA GLY A 287 5.51 10.81 2.72
C GLY A 287 4.22 11.20 2.01
N GLY A 288 3.67 12.39 2.27
CA GLY A 288 2.41 12.82 1.66
C GLY A 288 1.17 12.08 2.18
N GLY A 289 1.24 11.46 3.36
CA GLY A 289 0.16 10.72 4.01
C GLY A 289 -0.23 11.30 5.37
N PHE A 290 -1.01 10.54 6.11
CA PHE A 290 -1.48 10.92 7.45
C PHE A 290 -0.77 10.06 8.50
N ALA A 291 -0.34 10.68 9.61
CA ALA A 291 0.27 9.95 10.72
C ALA A 291 -0.69 8.86 11.23
N ALA A 292 -0.16 7.67 11.51
CA ALA A 292 -0.94 6.60 12.13
C ALA A 292 -1.20 6.88 13.63
N ARG A 293 -0.32 7.63 14.28
CA ARG A 293 -0.44 8.01 15.68
C ARG A 293 -1.29 9.27 15.85
N LYS A 294 -2.33 9.20 16.66
CA LYS A 294 -3.26 10.29 16.98
C LYS A 294 -2.67 11.42 17.84
N ASP A 295 -1.54 11.17 18.52
CA ASP A 295 -0.83 12.18 19.31
C ASP A 295 0.16 13.02 18.46
N ILE A 296 0.26 12.74 17.17
CA ILE A 296 1.05 13.52 16.21
C ILE A 296 0.15 14.53 15.51
N GLU A 297 0.24 15.77 15.94
CA GLU A 297 -0.41 16.90 15.25
C GLU A 297 0.49 17.35 14.10
N ALA A 298 0.07 17.05 12.88
CA ALA A 298 0.77 17.48 11.67
C ALA A 298 0.29 18.87 11.25
N THR A 299 1.19 19.85 11.24
CA THR A 299 0.92 21.27 10.94
C THR A 299 1.73 21.79 9.75
N ASP A 300 2.48 20.92 9.09
CA ASP A 300 3.23 21.26 7.89
C ASP A 300 2.32 21.57 6.69
N ALA A 301 2.88 22.16 5.65
CA ALA A 301 2.12 22.58 4.46
C ALA A 301 1.40 21.40 3.77
N ASN A 302 2.03 20.21 3.72
CA ASN A 302 1.40 19.04 3.12
C ASN A 302 0.20 18.56 3.95
N ALA A 303 0.30 18.59 5.28
CA ALA A 303 -0.81 18.21 6.16
C ALA A 303 -2.04 19.12 5.96
N VAL A 304 -1.81 20.43 5.80
CA VAL A 304 -2.87 21.39 5.50
C VAL A 304 -3.54 21.10 4.15
N GLU A 305 -2.74 20.80 3.13
CA GLU A 305 -3.25 20.48 1.79
C GLU A 305 -3.99 19.14 1.76
N LEU A 306 -3.48 18.13 2.46
CA LEU A 306 -4.14 16.81 2.61
C LEU A 306 -5.49 16.96 3.31
N ALA A 307 -5.56 17.73 4.39
CA ALA A 307 -6.82 18.02 5.08
C ALA A 307 -7.83 18.71 4.14
N ARG A 308 -7.38 19.68 3.34
CA ARG A 308 -8.20 20.37 2.35
C ARG A 308 -8.69 19.43 1.24
N LEU A 309 -7.83 18.50 0.78
CA LEU A 309 -8.20 17.51 -0.22
C LEU A 309 -9.32 16.59 0.25
N MET A 310 -9.35 16.28 1.54
CA MET A 310 -10.38 15.41 2.16
C MET A 310 -11.65 16.18 2.56
N GLU A 311 -11.69 17.49 2.38
CA GLU A 311 -12.84 18.30 2.78
C GLU A 311 -14.08 17.95 1.96
N GLY A 312 -15.18 17.62 2.66
CA GLY A 312 -16.44 17.23 2.04
C GLY A 312 -16.52 15.79 1.54
N VAL A 313 -15.44 15.00 1.67
CA VAL A 313 -15.43 13.57 1.36
C VAL A 313 -16.04 12.80 2.55
N GLU A 314 -17.04 11.99 2.29
CA GLU A 314 -17.66 11.12 3.29
C GLU A 314 -16.85 9.83 3.41
N ILE A 315 -16.34 9.56 4.62
CA ILE A 315 -15.55 8.35 4.89
C ILE A 315 -16.46 7.26 5.43
N PHE A 316 -16.56 6.17 4.69
CA PHE A 316 -17.28 4.98 5.15
C PHE A 316 -16.33 3.93 5.73
N GLU A 317 -16.86 3.05 6.57
CA GLU A 317 -16.13 1.95 7.17
C GLU A 317 -16.44 0.66 6.39
N PRO A 318 -15.47 0.03 5.71
CA PRO A 318 -15.68 -1.27 5.07
C PRO A 318 -15.85 -2.38 6.11
N ASP A 319 -16.72 -3.34 5.85
CA ASP A 319 -16.76 -4.57 6.64
C ASP A 319 -15.56 -5.47 6.30
N TRP A 320 -14.44 -5.20 6.97
CA TRP A 320 -13.19 -5.93 6.74
C TRP A 320 -13.31 -7.42 7.06
N ALA A 321 -14.22 -7.82 7.95
CA ALA A 321 -14.45 -9.23 8.28
C ALA A 321 -15.13 -9.95 7.11
N ASP A 322 -16.20 -9.36 6.56
CA ASP A 322 -16.89 -9.89 5.36
C ASP A 322 -15.95 -9.88 4.16
N ILE A 323 -15.26 -8.75 3.90
CA ILE A 323 -14.34 -8.62 2.78
C ILE A 323 -13.22 -9.65 2.86
N GLY A 324 -12.63 -9.84 4.05
CA GLY A 324 -11.58 -10.83 4.26
C GLY A 324 -12.05 -12.27 4.02
N ALA A 325 -13.26 -12.60 4.45
CA ALA A 325 -13.86 -13.92 4.27
C ALA A 325 -14.25 -14.22 2.80
N ASN A 326 -14.65 -13.19 2.04
CA ASN A 326 -15.23 -13.34 0.70
C ASN A 326 -14.33 -12.76 -0.42
N LEU A 327 -13.10 -12.35 -0.14
CA LEU A 327 -12.22 -11.64 -1.08
C LEU A 327 -12.04 -12.40 -2.40
N ASP A 328 -11.75 -13.70 -2.33
CA ASP A 328 -11.56 -14.52 -3.53
C ASP A 328 -12.84 -14.60 -4.36
N THR A 329 -13.99 -14.69 -3.71
CA THR A 329 -15.32 -14.68 -4.37
C THR A 329 -15.57 -13.35 -5.09
N TYR A 330 -15.24 -12.23 -4.47
CA TYR A 330 -15.39 -10.91 -5.08
C TYR A 330 -14.46 -10.72 -6.29
N ILE A 331 -13.22 -11.18 -6.18
CA ILE A 331 -12.25 -11.16 -7.27
C ILE A 331 -12.71 -12.04 -8.44
N ASP A 332 -13.22 -13.23 -8.17
CA ASP A 332 -13.72 -14.15 -9.21
C ASP A 332 -14.98 -13.62 -9.87
N ALA A 333 -15.88 -12.97 -9.12
CA ALA A 333 -17.05 -12.27 -9.68
C ALA A 333 -16.61 -11.12 -10.60
N TRP A 334 -15.61 -10.34 -10.19
CA TRP A 334 -15.04 -9.29 -11.02
C TRP A 334 -14.42 -9.84 -12.32
N LYS A 335 -13.58 -10.87 -12.25
CA LYS A 335 -13.02 -11.54 -13.45
C LYS A 335 -14.12 -12.02 -14.40
N SER A 336 -15.14 -12.68 -13.84
CA SER A 336 -16.26 -13.18 -14.62
C SER A 336 -17.05 -12.06 -15.30
N ALA A 337 -17.25 -10.93 -14.61
CA ALA A 337 -18.00 -9.80 -15.14
C ALA A 337 -17.22 -9.03 -16.24
N THR A 338 -15.89 -8.92 -16.08
CA THR A 338 -15.03 -8.10 -16.94
C THR A 338 -14.32 -8.89 -18.03
N GLY A 339 -14.29 -10.21 -17.94
CA GLY A 339 -13.54 -11.06 -18.86
C GLY A 339 -12.02 -11.01 -18.66
N SER A 340 -11.58 -10.63 -17.46
CA SER A 340 -10.17 -10.42 -17.09
C SER A 340 -9.52 -11.67 -16.53
#